data_b21d0f59cdc48cd0cc351e0151b8fab1
#
_entry.id   b21d0f59cdc48cd0cc351e0151b8fab1
#
_cell.length_a   1.000
_cell.length_b   1.000
_cell.length_c   1.000
_cell.angle_alpha   90.00
_cell.angle_beta   90.00
_cell.angle_gamma   90.00
#
_symmetry.space_group_name_H-M   'P 1'
#
loop_
_entity.id
_entity.type
_entity.pdbx_description
1 polymer ?
#
loop_
_entity_poly.entity_id
_entity_poly.type
_entity_poly.pdbx_seq_one_letter_code
_entity_poly.pdbx_strand_id
1 'polypeptide(L)'
;MSQVKRTPLPKTFFVANTMEIFERLAWYGFFTLSSLYMTSPARQGGLGFSEQERGLLQGMIPFFLYLFPVLTGALADRYGYRKMFLTAYLIMCPSYFILGQVDSFAGFFIAFMGVALGAACFKPVVTGTIARTTDETNRGLGFGIFYMMVNIGGFLGPFIAGYVRAISWDWVFIMSSFWIAVNFIPALLFYKEPTDPKVQKGKPLSAVFADIQQVLGNIRFAMLFFGTLVILMSYGAKWISGETTLIIYFAWFSGHFLWDLTAKSNLKAPWYRQKISLGNKPFVIYLLILSGFWMVYQQIFITLPIFIRDFVDTSDLVVMLAQYPDLLSFLAPVDTPTLQAELVRLSQAVASNEIDINQAYFELVHSKVMVPLTELNIGLTAIAQDPSTAVSYSQSWTAQHRQINPEYLIGLNFLSIVLLQVMISRFIERFQALPILVAGTIIISLGTALGGVAHGMVMGGFMVLTSILVFSVGEMVASPKSQEYVASFAPNDKKAMFMGYYFVSSAIGFLLAGPLSGYLYSEVAKNAHRPDLMWYIIGGFGLVTAVGLVLFHKFGATQSHDIELQQETIEAT
;
A
#
# COMPACT_ATOMS: atom_id res chain seq x y z
N MET A 1 -4.08 44.06 8.02
CA MET A 1 -4.60 42.73 7.59
C MET A 1 -5.75 42.40 8.54
N SER A 2 -7.01 42.50 8.09
CA SER A 2 -8.17 42.07 8.87
C SER A 2 -8.06 40.55 9.07
N GLN A 3 -8.04 40.07 10.31
CA GLN A 3 -8.13 38.66 10.62
C GLN A 3 -9.45 38.12 10.05
N VAL A 4 -9.41 37.36 8.97
CA VAL A 4 -10.57 36.62 8.45
C VAL A 4 -11.01 35.67 9.55
N LYS A 5 -12.18 35.94 10.16
CA LYS A 5 -12.73 35.12 11.24
C LYS A 5 -13.05 33.72 10.66
N ARG A 6 -12.29 32.69 11.07
CA ARG A 6 -12.50 31.33 10.61
C ARG A 6 -13.85 30.79 11.06
N THR A 7 -14.59 30.20 10.15
CA THR A 7 -15.83 29.49 10.45
C THR A 7 -15.54 28.26 11.31
N PRO A 8 -16.27 28.03 12.42
CA PRO A 8 -16.06 26.84 13.24
C PRO A 8 -16.43 25.54 12.47
N LEU A 9 -15.62 24.49 12.64
CA LEU A 9 -15.89 23.19 12.04
C LEU A 9 -17.12 22.53 12.69
N PRO A 10 -18.08 22.01 11.92
CA PRO A 10 -19.31 21.43 12.45
C PRO A 10 -19.09 20.07 13.11
N LYS A 11 -20.02 19.64 13.96
CA LYS A 11 -19.95 18.33 14.67
C LYS A 11 -19.74 17.16 13.71
N THR A 12 -20.41 17.15 12.57
CA THR A 12 -20.30 16.11 11.54
C THR A 12 -18.86 15.95 11.03
N PHE A 13 -18.07 17.02 10.96
CA PHE A 13 -16.65 16.99 10.64
C PHE A 13 -15.87 16.10 11.62
N PHE A 14 -16.06 16.32 12.92
CA PHE A 14 -15.36 15.54 13.96
C PHE A 14 -15.82 14.08 13.99
N VAL A 15 -17.13 13.83 13.78
CA VAL A 15 -17.67 12.48 13.67
C VAL A 15 -17.02 11.71 12.50
N ALA A 16 -16.90 12.34 11.32
CA ALA A 16 -16.26 11.73 10.17
C ALA A 16 -14.78 11.41 10.43
N ASN A 17 -14.05 12.34 11.08
CA ASN A 17 -12.66 12.12 11.46
C ASN A 17 -12.48 10.99 12.49
N THR A 18 -13.40 10.86 13.44
CA THR A 18 -13.40 9.73 14.40
C THR A 18 -13.60 8.39 13.67
N MET A 19 -14.55 8.34 12.72
CA MET A 19 -14.78 7.15 11.91
C MET A 19 -13.55 6.80 11.04
N GLU A 20 -12.84 7.80 10.53
CA GLU A 20 -11.57 7.58 9.80
C GLU A 20 -10.51 6.93 10.69
N ILE A 21 -10.31 7.38 11.93
CA ILE A 21 -9.32 6.78 12.84
C ILE A 21 -9.59 5.28 13.00
N PHE A 22 -10.81 4.87 13.32
CA PHE A 22 -11.13 3.46 13.54
C PHE A 22 -10.99 2.61 12.28
N GLU A 23 -11.37 3.16 11.12
CA GLU A 23 -11.15 2.46 9.84
C GLU A 23 -9.66 2.32 9.53
N ARG A 24 -8.85 3.36 9.79
CA ARG A 24 -7.38 3.29 9.63
C ARG A 24 -6.72 2.34 10.61
N LEU A 25 -7.18 2.26 11.87
CA LEU A 25 -6.74 1.25 12.84
C LEU A 25 -6.95 -0.16 12.28
N ALA A 26 -8.13 -0.43 11.72
CA ALA A 26 -8.43 -1.73 11.12
C ALA A 26 -7.55 -2.02 9.89
N TRP A 27 -7.48 -1.08 8.95
CA TRP A 27 -6.74 -1.26 7.69
C TRP A 27 -5.23 -1.41 7.93
N TYR A 28 -4.59 -0.44 8.58
CA TYR A 28 -3.13 -0.49 8.78
C TYR A 28 -2.72 -1.54 9.80
N GLY A 29 -3.55 -1.81 10.81
CA GLY A 29 -3.33 -2.92 11.73
C GLY A 29 -3.25 -4.27 11.01
N PHE A 30 -4.16 -4.54 10.09
CA PHE A 30 -4.14 -5.74 9.27
C PHE A 30 -3.08 -5.66 8.15
N PHE A 31 -3.09 -4.59 7.33
CA PHE A 31 -2.33 -4.56 6.08
C PHE A 31 -0.81 -4.60 6.30
N THR A 32 -0.30 -3.92 7.34
CA THR A 32 1.12 -3.93 7.70
C THR A 32 1.61 -5.32 8.11
N LEU A 33 0.73 -6.12 8.74
CA LEU A 33 1.04 -7.48 9.17
C LEU A 33 0.69 -8.53 8.10
N SER A 34 -0.04 -8.16 7.05
CA SER A 34 -0.58 -9.10 6.07
C SER A 34 0.50 -9.92 5.35
N SER A 35 1.66 -9.31 5.01
CA SER A 35 2.79 -10.02 4.43
C SER A 35 3.31 -11.12 5.35
N LEU A 36 3.46 -10.79 6.63
CA LEU A 36 3.94 -11.72 7.65
C LEU A 36 2.93 -12.87 7.87
N TYR A 37 1.63 -12.56 7.95
CA TYR A 37 0.57 -13.54 8.10
C TYR A 37 0.49 -14.52 6.94
N MET A 38 0.47 -14.00 5.72
CA MET A 38 0.36 -14.82 4.51
C MET A 38 1.54 -15.76 4.32
N THR A 39 2.77 -15.35 4.71
CA THR A 39 3.99 -16.17 4.53
C THR A 39 4.41 -16.97 5.75
N SER A 40 3.82 -16.72 6.93
CA SER A 40 4.10 -17.53 8.12
C SER A 40 3.55 -18.95 7.95
N PRO A 41 4.26 -19.99 8.45
CA PRO A 41 3.80 -21.38 8.38
C PRO A 41 2.43 -21.58 9.06
N ALA A 42 1.59 -22.44 8.47
CA ALA A 42 0.27 -22.76 9.01
C ALA A 42 0.31 -23.26 10.47
N ARG A 43 1.35 -24.04 10.84
CA ARG A 43 1.57 -24.53 12.21
C ARG A 43 1.82 -23.40 13.24
N GLN A 44 2.19 -22.19 12.77
CA GLN A 44 2.36 -20.99 13.60
C GLN A 44 1.17 -20.02 13.43
N GLY A 45 0.05 -20.52 12.90
CA GLY A 45 -1.18 -19.77 12.71
C GLY A 45 -1.18 -18.85 11.48
N GLY A 46 -0.17 -18.92 10.60
CA GLY A 46 -0.16 -18.21 9.32
C GLY A 46 -0.81 -19.02 8.20
N LEU A 47 -0.74 -18.53 6.96
CA LEU A 47 -1.35 -19.18 5.79
C LEU A 47 -0.37 -20.08 5.00
N GLY A 48 0.94 -19.88 5.16
CA GLY A 48 1.97 -20.63 4.41
C GLY A 48 1.94 -20.36 2.91
N PHE A 49 1.42 -19.22 2.47
CA PHE A 49 1.38 -18.85 1.05
C PHE A 49 2.78 -18.57 0.52
N SER A 50 2.98 -18.86 -0.76
CA SER A 50 4.18 -18.49 -1.48
C SER A 50 4.30 -16.97 -1.61
N GLU A 51 5.52 -16.50 -1.86
CA GLU A 51 5.80 -15.07 -2.06
C GLU A 51 5.03 -14.50 -3.26
N GLN A 52 4.80 -15.32 -4.29
CA GLN A 52 4.03 -14.93 -5.48
C GLN A 52 2.54 -14.78 -5.16
N GLU A 53 1.94 -15.73 -4.41
CA GLU A 53 0.55 -15.63 -3.96
C GLU A 53 0.33 -14.41 -3.06
N ARG A 54 1.26 -14.19 -2.11
CA ARG A 54 1.27 -12.98 -1.27
C ARG A 54 1.32 -11.70 -2.13
N GLY A 55 2.29 -11.64 -3.05
CA GLY A 55 2.46 -10.48 -3.92
C GLY A 55 1.21 -10.21 -4.76
N LEU A 56 0.60 -11.26 -5.31
CA LEU A 56 -0.62 -11.14 -6.09
C LEU A 56 -1.78 -10.54 -5.27
N LEU A 57 -2.03 -11.07 -4.07
CA LEU A 57 -3.08 -10.57 -3.16
C LEU A 57 -2.85 -9.10 -2.78
N GLN A 58 -1.62 -8.76 -2.41
CA GLN A 58 -1.27 -7.40 -2.00
C GLN A 58 -1.20 -6.40 -3.17
N GLY A 59 -1.10 -6.87 -4.39
CA GLY A 59 -1.23 -6.03 -5.58
C GLY A 59 -2.69 -5.81 -5.98
N MET A 60 -3.43 -6.91 -6.15
CA MET A 60 -4.79 -6.89 -6.68
C MET A 60 -5.81 -6.23 -5.75
N ILE A 61 -5.78 -6.58 -4.48
CA ILE A 61 -6.83 -6.13 -3.56
C ILE A 61 -6.79 -4.60 -3.35
N PRO A 62 -5.63 -3.98 -3.03
CA PRO A 62 -5.55 -2.54 -2.98
C PRO A 62 -5.79 -1.85 -4.33
N PHE A 63 -5.47 -2.50 -5.47
CA PHE A 63 -5.84 -1.98 -6.77
C PHE A 63 -7.34 -1.70 -6.84
N PHE A 64 -8.18 -2.66 -6.52
CA PHE A 64 -9.64 -2.48 -6.52
C PHE A 64 -10.09 -1.48 -5.46
N LEU A 65 -9.46 -1.45 -4.29
CA LEU A 65 -9.74 -0.49 -3.23
C LEU A 65 -9.56 0.96 -3.71
N TYR A 66 -8.56 1.24 -4.54
CA TYR A 66 -8.31 2.58 -5.09
C TYR A 66 -9.03 2.86 -6.41
N LEU A 67 -9.43 1.83 -7.15
CA LEU A 67 -10.18 1.99 -8.40
C LEU A 67 -11.67 2.21 -8.18
N PHE A 68 -12.30 1.42 -7.30
CA PHE A 68 -13.75 1.47 -7.07
C PHE A 68 -14.29 2.79 -6.52
N PRO A 69 -13.53 3.62 -5.77
CA PRO A 69 -13.99 4.95 -5.34
C PRO A 69 -14.49 5.84 -6.46
N VAL A 70 -14.00 5.67 -7.67
CA VAL A 70 -14.50 6.38 -8.86
C VAL A 70 -16.00 6.12 -9.09
N LEU A 71 -16.46 4.89 -8.85
CA LEU A 71 -17.86 4.51 -8.99
C LEU A 71 -18.65 4.72 -7.69
N THR A 72 -18.08 4.32 -6.56
CA THR A 72 -18.80 4.37 -5.26
C THR A 72 -18.99 5.81 -4.78
N GLY A 73 -18.15 6.75 -5.18
CA GLY A 73 -18.37 8.18 -4.95
C GLY A 73 -19.64 8.70 -5.62
N ALA A 74 -19.90 8.30 -6.86
CA ALA A 74 -21.15 8.64 -7.56
C ALA A 74 -22.38 7.99 -6.92
N LEU A 75 -22.24 6.77 -6.40
CA LEU A 75 -23.30 6.11 -5.63
C LEU A 75 -23.57 6.87 -4.32
N ALA A 76 -22.53 7.35 -3.65
CA ALA A 76 -22.66 8.12 -2.42
C ALA A 76 -23.43 9.43 -2.63
N ASP A 77 -23.12 10.14 -3.70
CA ASP A 77 -23.84 11.37 -4.07
C ASP A 77 -25.31 11.11 -4.41
N ARG A 78 -25.64 9.92 -4.89
CA ARG A 78 -27.00 9.54 -5.26
C ARG A 78 -27.83 9.00 -4.10
N TYR A 79 -27.24 8.11 -3.28
CA TYR A 79 -27.96 7.40 -2.22
C TYR A 79 -27.82 8.02 -0.83
N GLY A 80 -26.89 8.94 -0.68
CA GLY A 80 -26.58 9.64 0.57
C GLY A 80 -25.41 9.01 1.33
N TYR A 81 -24.65 9.86 1.99
CA TYR A 81 -23.39 9.52 2.65
C TYR A 81 -23.58 8.58 3.84
N ARG A 82 -24.60 8.83 4.66
CA ARG A 82 -24.88 7.96 5.82
C ARG A 82 -25.17 6.52 5.42
N LYS A 83 -25.94 6.32 4.34
CA LYS A 83 -26.25 4.96 3.85
C LYS A 83 -24.97 4.28 3.33
N MET A 84 -24.11 5.02 2.65
CA MET A 84 -22.85 4.47 2.14
C MET A 84 -21.88 4.10 3.27
N PHE A 85 -21.77 4.89 4.35
CA PHE A 85 -21.01 4.49 5.54
C PHE A 85 -21.53 3.17 6.12
N LEU A 86 -22.83 3.04 6.31
CA LEU A 86 -23.42 1.80 6.85
C LEU A 86 -23.20 0.61 5.91
N THR A 87 -23.33 0.81 4.60
CA THR A 87 -23.03 -0.23 3.59
C THR A 87 -21.56 -0.65 3.67
N ALA A 88 -20.63 0.32 3.77
CA ALA A 88 -19.21 0.05 3.92
C ALA A 88 -18.93 -0.84 5.15
N TYR A 89 -19.48 -0.49 6.31
CA TYR A 89 -19.27 -1.25 7.55
C TYR A 89 -19.93 -2.63 7.52
N LEU A 90 -21.12 -2.75 6.93
CA LEU A 90 -21.81 -4.04 6.75
C LEU A 90 -21.01 -5.01 5.88
N ILE A 91 -20.23 -4.50 4.94
CA ILE A 91 -19.33 -5.32 4.11
C ILE A 91 -18.01 -5.58 4.83
N MET A 92 -17.33 -4.54 5.35
CA MET A 92 -16.00 -4.65 5.92
C MET A 92 -15.95 -5.48 7.21
N CYS A 93 -16.91 -5.27 8.12
CA CYS A 93 -16.90 -5.93 9.42
C CYS A 93 -16.90 -7.46 9.30
N PRO A 94 -17.84 -8.12 8.59
CA PRO A 94 -17.78 -9.56 8.40
C PRO A 94 -16.57 -9.99 7.55
N SER A 95 -16.15 -9.18 6.57
CA SER A 95 -14.99 -9.51 5.73
C SER A 95 -13.70 -9.61 6.52
N TYR A 96 -13.43 -8.67 7.43
CA TYR A 96 -12.27 -8.76 8.33
C TYR A 96 -12.34 -9.99 9.24
N PHE A 97 -13.52 -10.31 9.79
CA PHE A 97 -13.69 -11.50 10.61
C PHE A 97 -13.41 -12.78 9.82
N ILE A 98 -13.99 -12.89 8.61
CA ILE A 98 -13.83 -14.07 7.74
C ILE A 98 -12.37 -14.26 7.31
N LEU A 99 -11.59 -13.17 7.13
CA LEU A 99 -10.15 -13.26 6.81
C LEU A 99 -9.35 -14.13 7.78
N GLY A 100 -9.71 -14.12 9.08
CA GLY A 100 -9.09 -14.97 10.09
C GLY A 100 -9.64 -16.41 10.16
N GLN A 101 -10.68 -16.73 9.37
CA GLN A 101 -11.33 -18.04 9.39
C GLN A 101 -11.04 -18.88 8.13
N VAL A 102 -10.35 -18.30 7.15
CA VAL A 102 -10.06 -18.95 5.86
C VAL A 102 -8.56 -19.13 5.69
N ASP A 103 -8.18 -20.32 5.25
CA ASP A 103 -6.80 -20.74 5.03
C ASP A 103 -6.46 -20.96 3.54
N SER A 104 -7.50 -21.04 2.67
CA SER A 104 -7.28 -21.19 1.23
C SER A 104 -7.07 -19.84 0.53
N PHE A 105 -6.22 -19.84 -0.52
CA PHE A 105 -5.99 -18.65 -1.35
C PHE A 105 -7.29 -18.03 -1.88
N ALA A 106 -8.20 -18.85 -2.42
CA ALA A 106 -9.48 -18.38 -2.96
C ALA A 106 -10.39 -17.78 -1.88
N GLY A 107 -10.49 -18.43 -0.71
CA GLY A 107 -11.27 -17.94 0.42
C GLY A 107 -10.72 -16.61 0.94
N PHE A 108 -9.39 -16.53 1.11
CA PHE A 108 -8.72 -15.31 1.55
C PHE A 108 -8.87 -14.17 0.54
N PHE A 109 -8.72 -14.48 -0.77
CA PHE A 109 -8.95 -13.51 -1.84
C PHE A 109 -10.37 -12.91 -1.79
N ILE A 110 -11.41 -13.76 -1.66
CA ILE A 110 -12.81 -13.31 -1.61
C ILE A 110 -13.07 -12.44 -0.37
N ALA A 111 -12.61 -12.87 0.80
CA ALA A 111 -12.77 -12.12 2.04
C ALA A 111 -12.02 -10.77 1.98
N PHE A 112 -10.79 -10.77 1.48
CA PHE A 112 -10.00 -9.54 1.32
C PHE A 112 -10.60 -8.60 0.26
N MET A 113 -11.17 -9.14 -0.83
CA MET A 113 -11.93 -8.34 -1.81
C MET A 113 -13.16 -7.69 -1.15
N GLY A 114 -13.82 -8.36 -0.22
CA GLY A 114 -14.90 -7.76 0.58
C GLY A 114 -14.41 -6.55 1.39
N VAL A 115 -13.23 -6.64 2.02
CA VAL A 115 -12.60 -5.50 2.71
C VAL A 115 -12.35 -4.35 1.72
N ALA A 116 -11.77 -4.64 0.54
CA ALA A 116 -11.49 -3.62 -0.47
C ALA A 116 -12.77 -2.93 -0.98
N LEU A 117 -13.83 -3.68 -1.23
CA LEU A 117 -15.12 -3.14 -1.67
C LEU A 117 -15.75 -2.24 -0.61
N GLY A 118 -15.74 -2.67 0.65
CA GLY A 118 -16.26 -1.88 1.75
C GLY A 118 -15.44 -0.59 1.96
N ALA A 119 -14.11 -0.67 1.95
CA ALA A 119 -13.23 0.49 2.05
C ALA A 119 -13.41 1.46 0.87
N ALA A 120 -13.63 0.94 -0.34
CA ALA A 120 -13.94 1.75 -1.51
C ALA A 120 -15.29 2.50 -1.37
N CYS A 121 -16.27 1.92 -0.67
CA CYS A 121 -17.50 2.64 -0.32
C CYS A 121 -17.27 3.72 0.76
N PHE A 122 -16.35 3.49 1.68
CA PHE A 122 -16.05 4.39 2.79
C PHE A 122 -15.27 5.65 2.36
N LYS A 123 -14.16 5.46 1.62
CA LYS A 123 -13.19 6.53 1.29
C LYS A 123 -13.80 7.78 0.64
N PRO A 124 -14.61 7.71 -0.44
CA PRO A 124 -15.16 8.90 -1.06
C PRO A 124 -16.17 9.63 -0.16
N VAL A 125 -16.81 8.89 0.75
CA VAL A 125 -17.82 9.45 1.66
C VAL A 125 -17.17 10.25 2.78
N VAL A 126 -16.10 9.74 3.38
CA VAL A 126 -15.38 10.47 4.43
C VAL A 126 -14.71 11.72 3.86
N THR A 127 -13.98 11.61 2.76
CA THR A 127 -13.34 12.76 2.11
C THR A 127 -14.35 13.78 1.60
N GLY A 128 -15.48 13.31 1.04
CA GLY A 128 -16.60 14.16 0.63
C GLY A 128 -17.26 14.87 1.82
N THR A 129 -17.37 14.20 2.97
CA THR A 129 -17.87 14.85 4.21
C THR A 129 -16.93 15.96 4.65
N ILE A 130 -15.60 15.72 4.68
CA ILE A 130 -14.62 16.76 5.02
C ILE A 130 -14.73 17.95 4.05
N ALA A 131 -14.82 17.67 2.75
CA ALA A 131 -14.95 18.73 1.73
C ALA A 131 -16.22 19.57 1.88
N ARG A 132 -17.38 18.94 2.21
CA ARG A 132 -18.66 19.62 2.38
C ARG A 132 -18.84 20.32 3.74
N THR A 133 -18.02 19.96 4.72
CA THR A 133 -18.04 20.55 6.07
C THR A 133 -16.99 21.64 6.28
N THR A 134 -16.20 21.93 5.24
CA THR A 134 -15.16 22.96 5.24
C THR A 134 -15.44 24.00 4.14
N ASP A 135 -15.06 25.26 4.39
CA ASP A 135 -15.14 26.39 3.47
C ASP A 135 -13.76 26.96 3.12
N GLU A 136 -13.71 28.03 2.34
CA GLU A 136 -12.45 28.68 1.93
C GLU A 136 -11.58 29.15 3.11
N THR A 137 -12.19 29.49 4.26
CA THR A 137 -11.49 30.02 5.44
C THR A 137 -10.84 28.95 6.31
N ASN A 138 -11.33 27.68 6.24
CA ASN A 138 -10.92 26.59 7.13
C ASN A 138 -10.57 25.28 6.41
N ARG A 139 -10.70 25.22 5.06
CA ARG A 139 -10.46 23.98 4.26
C ARG A 139 -9.07 23.40 4.47
N GLY A 140 -8.03 24.24 4.43
CA GLY A 140 -6.65 23.79 4.67
C GLY A 140 -6.46 23.15 6.05
N LEU A 141 -7.05 23.77 7.08
CA LEU A 141 -7.04 23.21 8.44
C LEU A 141 -7.82 21.89 8.51
N GLY A 142 -9.01 21.83 7.88
CA GLY A 142 -9.87 20.65 7.89
C GLY A 142 -9.18 19.43 7.26
N PHE A 143 -8.62 19.58 6.07
CA PHE A 143 -7.86 18.48 5.42
C PHE A 143 -6.57 18.16 6.15
N GLY A 144 -5.91 19.14 6.79
CA GLY A 144 -4.75 18.90 7.65
C GLY A 144 -5.09 18.03 8.87
N ILE A 145 -6.22 18.29 9.54
CA ILE A 145 -6.72 17.45 10.64
C ILE A 145 -7.05 16.04 10.12
N PHE A 146 -7.77 15.95 9.01
CA PHE A 146 -8.10 14.65 8.39
C PHE A 146 -6.85 13.82 8.10
N TYR A 147 -5.83 14.41 7.47
CA TYR A 147 -4.57 13.72 7.19
C TYR A 147 -3.84 13.28 8.47
N MET A 148 -3.88 14.11 9.52
CA MET A 148 -3.33 13.73 10.82
C MET A 148 -4.07 12.52 11.42
N MET A 149 -5.41 12.47 11.32
CA MET A 149 -6.20 11.31 11.81
C MET A 149 -5.87 10.03 11.07
N VAL A 150 -5.66 10.09 9.74
CA VAL A 150 -5.18 8.97 8.93
C VAL A 150 -3.86 8.43 9.48
N ASN A 151 -2.89 9.30 9.75
CA ASN A 151 -1.57 8.90 10.23
C ASN A 151 -1.57 8.42 11.68
N ILE A 152 -2.43 8.98 12.55
CA ILE A 152 -2.61 8.46 13.92
C ILE A 152 -3.12 7.02 13.86
N GLY A 153 -4.13 6.73 13.03
CA GLY A 153 -4.62 5.37 12.83
C GLY A 153 -3.56 4.46 12.21
N GLY A 154 -2.77 4.98 11.25
CA GLY A 154 -1.65 4.28 10.64
C GLY A 154 -0.53 3.94 11.61
N PHE A 155 -0.25 4.80 12.58
CA PHE A 155 0.74 4.54 13.64
C PHE A 155 0.22 3.55 14.68
N LEU A 156 -0.95 3.82 15.26
CA LEU A 156 -1.50 3.01 16.35
C LEU A 156 -1.96 1.61 15.87
N GLY A 157 -2.46 1.49 14.63
CA GLY A 157 -2.97 0.23 14.08
C GLY A 157 -1.96 -0.90 14.15
N PRO A 158 -0.76 -0.79 13.55
CA PRO A 158 0.29 -1.80 13.62
C PRO A 158 0.77 -2.10 15.05
N PHE A 159 0.85 -1.08 15.92
CA PHE A 159 1.24 -1.28 17.32
C PHE A 159 0.24 -2.14 18.10
N ILE A 160 -1.06 -1.86 17.96
CA ILE A 160 -2.11 -2.65 18.62
C ILE A 160 -2.17 -4.05 18.00
N ALA A 161 -2.10 -4.14 16.66
CA ALA A 161 -2.15 -5.41 15.95
C ALA A 161 -0.93 -6.29 16.27
N GLY A 162 0.27 -5.72 16.37
CA GLY A 162 1.48 -6.43 16.79
C GLY A 162 1.36 -7.00 18.22
N TYR A 163 0.74 -6.24 19.11
CA TYR A 163 0.48 -6.71 20.49
C TYR A 163 -0.51 -7.89 20.51
N VAL A 164 -1.66 -7.76 19.84
CA VAL A 164 -2.67 -8.83 19.84
C VAL A 164 -2.23 -10.05 19.05
N ARG A 165 -1.39 -9.88 18.02
CA ARG A 165 -0.74 -10.98 17.28
C ARG A 165 0.13 -11.85 18.20
N ALA A 166 0.74 -11.27 19.23
CA ALA A 166 1.52 -12.04 20.19
C ALA A 166 0.68 -13.08 20.95
N ILE A 167 -0.65 -12.90 21.00
CA ILE A 167 -1.61 -13.86 21.57
C ILE A 167 -2.00 -14.89 20.50
N SER A 168 -2.54 -14.45 19.36
CA SER A 168 -2.77 -15.27 18.16
C SER A 168 -3.06 -14.38 16.94
N TRP A 169 -2.90 -14.93 15.74
CA TRP A 169 -3.28 -14.25 14.50
C TRP A 169 -4.77 -13.91 14.42
N ASP A 170 -5.65 -14.75 14.96
CA ASP A 170 -7.11 -14.53 14.92
C ASP A 170 -7.50 -13.21 15.55
N TRP A 171 -6.80 -12.81 16.63
CA TRP A 171 -7.06 -11.55 17.31
C TRP A 171 -6.79 -10.32 16.44
N VAL A 172 -5.88 -10.40 15.46
CA VAL A 172 -5.65 -9.29 14.52
C VAL A 172 -6.90 -9.04 13.68
N PHE A 173 -7.55 -10.10 13.21
CA PHE A 173 -8.76 -10.02 12.40
C PHE A 173 -9.99 -9.64 13.22
N ILE A 174 -10.15 -10.24 14.40
CA ILE A 174 -11.22 -9.91 15.34
C ILE A 174 -11.11 -8.43 15.73
N MET A 175 -9.92 -7.94 16.04
CA MET A 175 -9.68 -6.54 16.39
C MET A 175 -9.98 -5.60 15.22
N SER A 176 -9.56 -5.93 14.00
CA SER A 176 -9.88 -5.15 12.80
C SER A 176 -11.38 -5.09 12.55
N SER A 177 -12.09 -6.23 12.67
CA SER A 177 -13.55 -6.31 12.60
C SER A 177 -14.21 -5.46 13.70
N PHE A 178 -13.70 -5.51 14.93
CA PHE A 178 -14.17 -4.72 16.07
C PHE A 178 -14.06 -3.21 15.81
N TRP A 179 -12.92 -2.72 15.32
CA TRP A 179 -12.76 -1.31 14.98
C TRP A 179 -13.79 -0.84 13.95
N ILE A 180 -14.07 -1.66 12.94
CA ILE A 180 -15.12 -1.36 11.96
C ILE A 180 -16.51 -1.40 12.62
N ALA A 181 -16.78 -2.36 13.50
CA ALA A 181 -18.06 -2.47 14.21
C ALA A 181 -18.32 -1.24 15.10
N VAL A 182 -17.30 -0.72 15.77
CA VAL A 182 -17.40 0.52 16.58
C VAL A 182 -17.89 1.70 15.74
N ASN A 183 -17.57 1.76 14.46
CA ASN A 183 -17.98 2.84 13.56
C ASN A 183 -19.49 2.90 13.30
N PHE A 184 -20.25 1.82 13.56
CA PHE A 184 -21.71 1.87 13.50
C PHE A 184 -22.28 2.88 14.52
N ILE A 185 -21.66 3.02 15.69
CA ILE A 185 -22.13 3.93 16.76
C ILE A 185 -22.12 5.39 16.26
N PRO A 186 -21.00 5.98 15.85
CA PRO A 186 -20.99 7.36 15.36
C PRO A 186 -21.82 7.52 14.08
N ALA A 187 -21.85 6.55 13.17
CA ALA A 187 -22.63 6.63 11.94
C ALA A 187 -24.14 6.64 12.19
N LEU A 188 -24.63 5.85 13.13
CA LEU A 188 -26.06 5.75 13.45
C LEU A 188 -26.54 6.87 14.36
N LEU A 189 -25.75 7.26 15.38
CA LEU A 189 -26.22 8.14 16.44
C LEU A 189 -25.81 9.61 16.21
N PHE A 190 -24.63 9.86 15.66
CA PHE A 190 -24.04 11.22 15.67
C PHE A 190 -23.84 11.80 14.27
N TYR A 191 -23.72 10.96 13.22
CA TYR A 191 -23.50 11.47 11.87
C TYR A 191 -24.78 12.08 11.31
N LYS A 192 -24.67 13.36 10.93
CA LYS A 192 -25.70 14.09 10.19
C LYS A 192 -25.19 14.37 8.78
N GLU A 193 -26.00 14.07 7.79
CA GLU A 193 -25.66 14.32 6.40
C GLU A 193 -25.40 15.82 6.17
N PRO A 194 -24.24 16.19 5.62
CA PRO A 194 -23.99 17.61 5.32
C PRO A 194 -24.92 18.02 4.17
N THR A 195 -25.92 18.85 4.49
CA THR A 195 -26.83 19.44 3.52
C THR A 195 -26.18 20.66 2.89
N ASP A 196 -25.74 20.51 1.65
CA ASP A 196 -25.39 21.67 0.82
C ASP A 196 -26.57 21.95 -0.14
N PRO A 197 -27.25 23.11 -0.02
CA PRO A 197 -28.35 23.47 -0.91
C PRO A 197 -27.95 23.56 -2.39
N LYS A 198 -26.65 23.69 -2.67
CA LYS A 198 -26.07 23.81 -4.01
C LYS A 198 -25.74 22.46 -4.67
N VAL A 199 -25.76 21.36 -3.93
CA VAL A 199 -25.46 20.04 -4.50
C VAL A 199 -26.68 19.51 -5.22
N GLN A 200 -26.63 19.55 -6.55
CA GLN A 200 -27.58 18.88 -7.44
C GLN A 200 -27.59 17.37 -7.13
N LYS A 201 -28.74 16.70 -7.37
CA LYS A 201 -28.87 15.24 -7.33
C LYS A 201 -27.69 14.61 -8.07
N GLY A 202 -27.05 13.61 -7.45
CA GLY A 202 -25.87 12.96 -8.00
C GLY A 202 -26.03 12.56 -9.47
N LYS A 203 -24.94 12.66 -10.24
CA LYS A 203 -24.92 12.33 -11.67
C LYS A 203 -25.42 10.90 -11.92
N PRO A 204 -26.16 10.63 -12.98
CA PRO A 204 -26.47 9.26 -13.37
C PRO A 204 -25.19 8.49 -13.72
N LEU A 205 -25.15 7.19 -13.48
CA LEU A 205 -23.96 6.36 -13.75
C LEU A 205 -23.46 6.48 -15.21
N SER A 206 -24.37 6.65 -16.17
CA SER A 206 -24.00 6.88 -17.58
C SER A 206 -23.16 8.14 -17.77
N ALA A 207 -23.43 9.21 -17.02
CA ALA A 207 -22.63 10.43 -17.07
C ALA A 207 -21.25 10.22 -16.41
N VAL A 208 -21.19 9.41 -15.34
CA VAL A 208 -19.91 9.04 -14.70
C VAL A 208 -19.03 8.25 -15.70
N PHE A 209 -19.59 7.29 -16.42
CA PHE A 209 -18.85 6.56 -17.48
C PHE A 209 -18.42 7.47 -18.61
N ALA A 210 -19.23 8.45 -18.99
CA ALA A 210 -18.85 9.45 -20.00
C ALA A 210 -17.69 10.33 -19.52
N ASP A 211 -17.70 10.76 -18.25
CA ASP A 211 -16.61 11.50 -17.63
C ASP A 211 -15.32 10.66 -17.59
N ILE A 212 -15.40 9.36 -17.23
CA ILE A 212 -14.26 8.43 -17.27
C ILE A 212 -13.67 8.35 -18.69
N GLN A 213 -14.50 8.18 -19.70
CA GLN A 213 -14.05 8.12 -21.10
C GLN A 213 -13.38 9.41 -21.55
N GLN A 214 -13.91 10.55 -21.13
CA GLN A 214 -13.36 11.87 -21.47
C GLN A 214 -11.98 12.10 -20.87
N VAL A 215 -11.72 11.60 -19.64
CA VAL A 215 -10.49 11.87 -18.89
C VAL A 215 -9.44 10.79 -19.07
N LEU A 216 -9.81 9.53 -18.91
CA LEU A 216 -8.86 8.41 -18.99
C LEU A 216 -8.73 7.83 -20.39
N GLY A 217 -9.83 7.66 -21.09
CA GLY A 217 -9.83 7.10 -22.43
C GLY A 217 -11.07 6.25 -22.72
N ASN A 218 -11.20 5.83 -23.97
CA ASN A 218 -12.37 5.07 -24.42
C ASN A 218 -12.34 3.60 -23.95
N ILE A 219 -13.45 2.89 -24.16
CA ILE A 219 -13.62 1.47 -23.80
C ILE A 219 -12.52 0.60 -24.42
N ARG A 220 -12.04 0.91 -25.64
CA ARG A 220 -10.95 0.18 -26.30
C ARG A 220 -9.64 0.31 -25.54
N PHE A 221 -9.33 1.51 -25.02
CA PHE A 221 -8.18 1.72 -24.13
C PHE A 221 -8.35 0.94 -22.82
N ALA A 222 -9.54 1.00 -22.21
CA ALA A 222 -9.82 0.23 -20.99
C ALA A 222 -9.64 -1.29 -21.20
N MET A 223 -10.14 -1.83 -22.33
CA MET A 223 -9.94 -3.26 -22.67
C MET A 223 -8.46 -3.62 -22.82
N LEU A 224 -7.69 -2.81 -23.58
CA LEU A 224 -6.26 -3.02 -23.72
C LEU A 224 -5.57 -3.02 -22.37
N PHE A 225 -5.87 -2.02 -21.53
CA PHE A 225 -5.28 -1.85 -20.22
C PHE A 225 -5.62 -3.01 -19.27
N PHE A 226 -6.91 -3.29 -19.06
CA PHE A 226 -7.34 -4.36 -18.14
C PHE A 226 -6.92 -5.75 -18.62
N GLY A 227 -6.97 -6.02 -19.93
CA GLY A 227 -6.48 -7.29 -20.49
C GLY A 227 -4.97 -7.48 -20.25
N THR A 228 -4.17 -6.41 -20.43
CA THR A 228 -2.75 -6.44 -20.11
C THR A 228 -2.51 -6.77 -18.63
N LEU A 229 -3.31 -6.19 -17.73
CA LEU A 229 -3.25 -6.48 -16.30
C LEU A 229 -3.61 -7.93 -15.96
N VAL A 230 -4.67 -8.47 -16.58
CA VAL A 230 -5.09 -9.88 -16.38
C VAL A 230 -3.98 -10.84 -16.81
N ILE A 231 -3.30 -10.57 -17.91
CA ILE A 231 -2.15 -11.38 -18.35
C ILE A 231 -1.01 -11.32 -17.33
N LEU A 232 -0.66 -10.13 -16.85
CA LEU A 232 0.37 -9.93 -15.83
C LEU A 232 0.02 -10.68 -14.53
N MET A 233 -1.24 -10.61 -14.11
CA MET A 233 -1.73 -11.30 -12.92
C MET A 233 -1.69 -12.82 -13.06
N SER A 234 -2.06 -13.35 -14.25
CA SER A 234 -1.97 -14.78 -14.53
C SER A 234 -0.54 -15.31 -14.46
N TYR A 235 0.43 -14.49 -14.91
CA TYR A 235 1.85 -14.79 -14.74
C TYR A 235 2.28 -14.75 -13.25
N GLY A 236 1.90 -13.70 -12.52
CA GLY A 236 2.20 -13.57 -11.09
C GLY A 236 1.60 -14.70 -10.25
N ALA A 237 0.41 -15.20 -10.62
CA ALA A 237 -0.24 -16.36 -10.01
C ALA A 237 0.38 -17.71 -10.41
N LYS A 238 1.40 -17.73 -11.27
CA LYS A 238 2.01 -18.95 -11.86
C LYS A 238 1.02 -19.83 -12.64
N TRP A 239 -0.11 -19.26 -13.09
CA TRP A 239 -1.06 -19.97 -13.95
C TRP A 239 -0.54 -20.17 -15.37
N ILE A 240 0.35 -19.29 -15.81
CA ILE A 240 1.03 -19.34 -17.12
C ILE A 240 2.53 -19.14 -16.94
N SER A 241 3.33 -19.80 -17.81
CA SER A 241 4.78 -19.63 -17.81
C SER A 241 5.21 -18.26 -18.39
N GLY A 242 6.46 -17.85 -18.15
CA GLY A 242 7.01 -16.63 -18.73
C GLY A 242 7.00 -16.63 -20.26
N GLU A 243 7.32 -17.73 -20.89
CA GLU A 243 7.27 -17.89 -22.36
C GLU A 243 5.84 -17.74 -22.88
N THR A 244 4.87 -18.43 -22.24
CA THR A 244 3.44 -18.31 -22.57
C THR A 244 2.96 -16.87 -22.41
N THR A 245 3.40 -16.19 -21.36
CA THR A 245 3.08 -14.78 -21.11
C THR A 245 3.54 -13.89 -22.25
N LEU A 246 4.77 -14.05 -22.70
CA LEU A 246 5.30 -13.28 -23.85
C LEU A 246 4.52 -13.52 -25.13
N ILE A 247 4.15 -14.78 -25.40
CA ILE A 247 3.34 -15.15 -26.57
C ILE A 247 1.95 -14.48 -26.48
N ILE A 248 1.29 -14.55 -25.31
CA ILE A 248 -0.03 -13.95 -25.09
C ILE A 248 0.06 -12.42 -25.21
N TYR A 249 1.09 -11.77 -24.66
CA TYR A 249 1.30 -10.34 -24.82
C TYR A 249 1.48 -9.96 -26.29
N PHE A 250 2.33 -10.67 -27.01
CA PHE A 250 2.54 -10.42 -28.44
C PHE A 250 1.23 -10.55 -29.22
N ALA A 251 0.48 -11.62 -29.00
CA ALA A 251 -0.82 -11.83 -29.64
C ALA A 251 -1.84 -10.74 -29.24
N TRP A 252 -1.88 -10.35 -27.96
CA TRP A 252 -2.76 -9.32 -27.42
C TRP A 252 -2.51 -7.95 -28.04
N PHE A 253 -1.26 -7.49 -28.02
CA PHE A 253 -0.91 -6.18 -28.59
C PHE A 253 -1.03 -6.19 -30.12
N SER A 254 -0.61 -7.25 -30.80
CA SER A 254 -0.77 -7.40 -32.25
C SER A 254 -2.24 -7.42 -32.64
N GLY A 255 -3.08 -8.13 -31.92
CA GLY A 255 -4.53 -8.16 -32.14
C GLY A 255 -5.16 -6.78 -32.00
N HIS A 256 -4.82 -6.03 -30.94
CA HIS A 256 -5.29 -4.66 -30.77
C HIS A 256 -4.76 -3.70 -31.84
N PHE A 257 -3.52 -3.86 -32.28
CA PHE A 257 -2.92 -3.08 -33.36
C PHE A 257 -3.64 -3.33 -34.70
N LEU A 258 -3.86 -4.59 -35.07
CA LEU A 258 -4.60 -4.95 -36.29
C LEU A 258 -6.05 -4.46 -36.22
N TRP A 259 -6.69 -4.56 -35.07
CA TRP A 259 -8.03 -3.99 -34.88
C TRP A 259 -8.03 -2.48 -35.09
N ASP A 260 -7.02 -1.78 -34.58
CA ASP A 260 -6.90 -0.32 -34.72
C ASP A 260 -6.70 0.13 -36.19
N LEU A 261 -6.08 -0.70 -37.06
CA LEU A 261 -5.95 -0.41 -38.50
C LEU A 261 -7.31 -0.34 -39.21
N THR A 262 -8.29 -1.15 -38.77
CA THR A 262 -9.65 -1.19 -39.31
C THR A 262 -10.62 -0.24 -38.62
N ALA A 263 -10.24 0.31 -37.47
CA ALA A 263 -11.09 1.17 -36.66
C ALA A 263 -11.13 2.63 -37.17
N LYS A 264 -12.18 3.35 -36.76
CA LYS A 264 -12.39 4.76 -37.14
C LYS A 264 -12.02 5.70 -35.99
N SER A 265 -11.42 6.83 -36.31
CA SER A 265 -11.12 7.89 -35.34
C SER A 265 -12.35 8.69 -34.85
N ASN A 266 -13.56 8.25 -35.17
CA ASN A 266 -14.80 8.91 -34.82
C ASN A 266 -15.35 8.41 -33.49
N LEU A 267 -15.35 9.25 -32.45
CA LEU A 267 -15.89 8.96 -31.14
C LEU A 267 -17.42 8.73 -31.09
N LYS A 268 -18.15 9.13 -32.14
CA LYS A 268 -19.60 8.85 -32.29
C LYS A 268 -19.88 7.45 -32.86
N ALA A 269 -18.83 6.77 -33.39
CA ALA A 269 -18.98 5.39 -33.84
C ALA A 269 -19.23 4.42 -32.63
N PRO A 270 -19.85 3.25 -32.85
CA PRO A 270 -19.93 2.21 -31.85
C PRO A 270 -18.52 1.88 -31.28
N TRP A 271 -18.40 1.59 -29.99
CA TRP A 271 -17.13 1.40 -29.27
C TRP A 271 -16.18 0.40 -29.97
N TYR A 272 -16.69 -0.67 -30.56
CA TYR A 272 -15.89 -1.69 -31.26
C TYR A 272 -15.32 -1.20 -32.63
N ARG A 273 -15.79 -0.08 -33.15
CA ARG A 273 -15.26 0.56 -34.34
C ARG A 273 -14.38 1.78 -34.05
N GLN A 274 -14.22 2.14 -32.79
CA GLN A 274 -13.36 3.26 -32.43
C GLN A 274 -11.88 2.82 -32.35
N LYS A 275 -10.96 3.71 -32.73
CA LYS A 275 -9.53 3.55 -32.41
C LYS A 275 -9.31 3.69 -30.92
N ILE A 276 -8.25 3.05 -30.42
CA ILE A 276 -7.81 3.27 -29.03
C ILE A 276 -7.50 4.77 -28.89
N SER A 277 -8.12 5.39 -27.90
CA SER A 277 -7.97 6.81 -27.63
C SER A 277 -7.82 7.06 -26.13
N LEU A 278 -6.78 7.78 -25.76
CA LEU A 278 -6.65 8.39 -24.45
C LEU A 278 -7.54 9.61 -24.37
N GLY A 279 -8.09 9.90 -23.21
CA GLY A 279 -8.86 11.10 -22.95
C GLY A 279 -7.94 12.33 -22.90
N ASN A 280 -7.64 12.84 -21.72
CA ASN A 280 -6.62 13.87 -21.53
C ASN A 280 -5.24 13.21 -21.58
N LYS A 281 -4.59 13.21 -22.75
CA LYS A 281 -3.32 12.52 -22.99
C LYS A 281 -2.22 12.92 -21.99
N PRO A 282 -1.91 14.21 -21.76
CA PRO A 282 -0.89 14.59 -20.79
C PRO A 282 -1.20 14.06 -19.39
N PHE A 283 -2.45 14.15 -18.97
CA PHE A 283 -2.85 13.67 -17.65
C PHE A 283 -2.72 12.15 -17.51
N VAL A 284 -3.16 11.37 -18.49
CA VAL A 284 -3.03 9.91 -18.46
C VAL A 284 -1.56 9.48 -18.47
N ILE A 285 -0.71 10.12 -19.29
CA ILE A 285 0.74 9.84 -19.29
C ILE A 285 1.34 10.15 -17.90
N TYR A 286 0.97 11.29 -17.32
CA TYR A 286 1.41 11.63 -15.97
C TYR A 286 0.99 10.57 -14.94
N LEU A 287 -0.27 10.10 -14.96
CA LEU A 287 -0.75 9.04 -14.04
C LEU A 287 0.03 7.73 -14.21
N LEU A 288 0.34 7.36 -15.46
CA LEU A 288 1.14 6.15 -15.74
C LEU A 288 2.58 6.28 -15.22
N ILE A 289 3.22 7.43 -15.38
CA ILE A 289 4.56 7.66 -14.82
C ILE A 289 4.48 7.67 -13.28
N LEU A 290 3.48 8.37 -12.71
CA LEU A 290 3.30 8.45 -11.27
C LEU A 290 2.99 7.08 -10.63
N SER A 291 2.45 6.13 -11.39
CA SER A 291 2.26 4.77 -10.89
C SER A 291 3.57 4.08 -10.52
N GLY A 292 4.67 4.43 -11.19
CA GLY A 292 6.02 3.97 -10.81
C GLY A 292 6.46 4.49 -9.43
N PHE A 293 6.13 5.74 -9.08
CA PHE A 293 6.34 6.26 -7.72
C PHE A 293 5.55 5.44 -6.69
N TRP A 294 4.26 5.20 -6.94
CA TRP A 294 3.42 4.41 -6.03
C TRP A 294 3.86 2.95 -5.94
N MET A 295 4.39 2.38 -7.02
CA MET A 295 4.94 1.02 -7.02
C MET A 295 6.12 0.88 -6.05
N VAL A 296 7.04 1.84 -6.04
CA VAL A 296 8.18 1.88 -5.10
C VAL A 296 7.71 2.20 -3.69
N TYR A 297 6.82 3.17 -3.56
CA TYR A 297 6.23 3.57 -2.28
C TYR A 297 5.60 2.41 -1.51
N GLN A 298 4.87 1.53 -2.20
CA GLN A 298 4.17 0.44 -1.54
C GLN A 298 5.10 -0.63 -0.95
N GLN A 299 6.36 -0.68 -1.37
CA GLN A 299 7.30 -1.70 -0.90
C GLN A 299 7.60 -1.62 0.61
N ILE A 300 7.45 -0.44 1.22
CA ILE A 300 7.60 -0.28 2.69
C ILE A 300 6.54 -1.10 3.47
N PHE A 301 5.36 -1.31 2.89
CA PHE A 301 4.27 -2.03 3.55
C PHE A 301 4.19 -3.51 3.15
N ILE A 302 4.62 -3.87 1.93
CA ILE A 302 4.43 -5.23 1.41
C ILE A 302 5.71 -6.06 1.39
N THR A 303 6.88 -5.44 1.24
CA THR A 303 8.18 -6.14 1.13
C THR A 303 9.03 -5.94 2.37
N LEU A 304 9.08 -4.73 2.92
CA LEU A 304 9.95 -4.41 4.04
C LEU A 304 9.66 -5.26 5.30
N PRO A 305 8.40 -5.56 5.69
CA PRO A 305 8.14 -6.38 6.87
C PRO A 305 8.78 -7.76 6.80
N ILE A 306 8.63 -8.46 5.69
CA ILE A 306 9.21 -9.80 5.50
C ILE A 306 10.73 -9.74 5.32
N PHE A 307 11.25 -8.68 4.68
CA PHE A 307 12.69 -8.48 4.54
C PHE A 307 13.36 -8.27 5.91
N ILE A 308 12.76 -7.47 6.80
CA ILE A 308 13.26 -7.29 8.15
C ILE A 308 13.27 -8.63 8.90
N ARG A 309 12.17 -9.39 8.81
CA ARG A 309 12.06 -10.70 9.47
C ARG A 309 13.13 -11.69 9.00
N ASP A 310 13.39 -11.75 7.68
CA ASP A 310 14.16 -12.84 7.07
C ASP A 310 15.65 -12.49 6.91
N PHE A 311 16.01 -11.19 6.79
CA PHE A 311 17.34 -10.79 6.32
C PHE A 311 18.03 -9.69 7.13
N VAL A 312 17.36 -9.09 8.12
CA VAL A 312 17.94 -7.98 8.90
C VAL A 312 18.10 -8.37 10.35
N ASP A 313 19.35 -8.45 10.80
CA ASP A 313 19.63 -8.59 12.22
C ASP A 313 19.37 -7.26 12.95
N THR A 314 18.41 -7.28 13.88
CA THR A 314 18.01 -6.14 14.72
C THR A 314 18.50 -6.27 16.16
N SER A 315 19.48 -7.14 16.42
CA SER A 315 20.06 -7.35 17.75
C SER A 315 20.73 -6.09 18.31
N ASP A 316 21.23 -5.21 17.43
CA ASP A 316 21.74 -3.88 17.78
C ASP A 316 20.68 -3.03 18.51
N LEU A 317 19.45 -3.03 18.03
CA LEU A 317 18.32 -2.35 18.69
C LEU A 317 17.91 -3.05 19.99
N VAL A 318 17.96 -4.39 20.01
CA VAL A 318 17.69 -5.18 21.23
C VAL A 318 18.67 -4.81 22.33
N VAL A 319 19.98 -4.72 22.01
CA VAL A 319 21.02 -4.31 22.96
C VAL A 319 20.76 -2.90 23.48
N MET A 320 20.40 -1.97 22.61
CA MET A 320 20.06 -0.60 23.02
C MET A 320 18.86 -0.56 23.97
N LEU A 321 17.85 -1.42 23.74
CA LEU A 321 16.62 -1.48 24.53
C LEU A 321 16.74 -2.36 25.79
N ALA A 322 17.86 -3.04 26.00
CA ALA A 322 18.06 -3.96 27.14
C ALA A 322 17.91 -3.27 28.50
N GLN A 323 18.18 -1.95 28.57
CA GLN A 323 17.95 -1.15 29.79
C GLN A 323 16.46 -0.88 30.09
N TYR A 324 15.54 -1.19 29.17
CA TYR A 324 14.09 -1.04 29.30
C TYR A 324 13.38 -2.39 29.10
N PRO A 325 13.40 -3.33 30.08
CA PRO A 325 12.93 -4.71 29.91
C PRO A 325 11.47 -4.81 29.46
N ASP A 326 10.59 -3.97 29.99
CA ASP A 326 9.16 -3.99 29.66
C ASP A 326 8.95 -3.58 28.19
N LEU A 327 9.65 -2.54 27.73
CA LEU A 327 9.60 -2.09 26.35
C LEU A 327 10.20 -3.14 25.40
N LEU A 328 11.31 -3.77 25.79
CA LEU A 328 11.93 -4.84 25.02
C LEU A 328 11.00 -6.04 24.90
N SER A 329 10.35 -6.44 25.99
CA SER A 329 9.38 -7.56 25.98
C SER A 329 8.17 -7.27 25.08
N PHE A 330 7.76 -6.00 24.98
CA PHE A 330 6.70 -5.56 24.09
C PHE A 330 7.15 -5.55 22.61
N LEU A 331 8.33 -4.98 22.31
CA LEU A 331 8.80 -4.81 20.91
C LEU A 331 9.39 -6.10 20.32
N ALA A 332 9.92 -6.97 21.14
CA ALA A 332 10.60 -8.22 20.75
C ALA A 332 10.11 -9.42 21.57
N PRO A 333 8.80 -9.72 21.59
CA PRO A 333 8.29 -10.87 22.35
C PRO A 333 8.74 -12.18 21.69
N VAL A 334 9.31 -13.10 22.47
CA VAL A 334 9.66 -14.46 22.06
C VAL A 334 8.90 -15.46 22.93
N ASP A 335 8.17 -16.37 22.30
CA ASP A 335 7.54 -17.51 22.97
C ASP A 335 8.54 -18.65 23.07
N THR A 336 9.22 -18.73 24.21
CA THR A 336 10.29 -19.72 24.44
C THR A 336 9.80 -21.18 24.38
N PRO A 337 8.62 -21.56 24.91
CA PRO A 337 8.06 -22.90 24.73
C PRO A 337 7.83 -23.28 23.26
N THR A 338 7.23 -22.37 22.47
CA THR A 338 7.04 -22.58 21.02
C THR A 338 8.37 -22.67 20.29
N LEU A 339 9.34 -21.80 20.62
CA LEU A 339 10.69 -21.86 20.06
C LEU A 339 11.36 -23.21 20.36
N GLN A 340 11.28 -23.70 21.60
CA GLN A 340 11.83 -24.99 22.00
C GLN A 340 11.25 -26.16 21.18
N ALA A 341 9.93 -26.21 21.02
CA ALA A 341 9.25 -27.21 20.20
C ALA A 341 9.68 -27.14 18.72
N GLU A 342 9.82 -25.93 18.21
CA GLU A 342 10.27 -25.70 16.84
C GLU A 342 11.72 -26.14 16.62
N LEU A 343 12.62 -25.89 17.58
CA LEU A 343 14.01 -26.36 17.51
C LEU A 343 14.12 -27.88 17.47
N VAL A 344 13.32 -28.59 18.27
CA VAL A 344 13.26 -30.06 18.24
C VAL A 344 12.79 -30.55 16.88
N ARG A 345 11.73 -29.95 16.34
CA ARG A 345 11.19 -30.30 15.01
C ARG A 345 12.22 -30.06 13.90
N LEU A 346 12.84 -28.86 13.88
CA LEU A 346 13.84 -28.51 12.86
C LEU A 346 15.06 -29.42 12.93
N SER A 347 15.52 -29.78 14.13
CA SER A 347 16.65 -30.68 14.32
C SER A 347 16.38 -32.08 13.72
N GLN A 348 15.17 -32.60 13.90
CA GLN A 348 14.74 -33.88 13.33
C GLN A 348 14.63 -33.81 11.80
N ALA A 349 14.02 -32.73 11.26
CA ALA A 349 13.83 -32.53 9.84
C ALA A 349 15.18 -32.37 9.09
N VAL A 350 16.15 -31.66 9.67
CA VAL A 350 17.50 -31.54 9.14
C VAL A 350 18.25 -32.88 9.23
N ALA A 351 18.16 -33.57 10.35
CA ALA A 351 18.83 -34.88 10.56
C ALA A 351 18.29 -35.96 9.60
N SER A 352 17.00 -35.93 9.26
CA SER A 352 16.38 -36.83 8.28
C SER A 352 16.58 -36.41 6.81
N ASN A 353 17.26 -35.30 6.54
CA ASN A 353 17.39 -34.67 5.22
C ASN A 353 16.03 -34.29 4.57
N GLU A 354 15.00 -34.05 5.36
CA GLU A 354 13.72 -33.55 4.88
C GLU A 354 13.82 -32.09 4.44
N ILE A 355 14.59 -31.28 5.18
CA ILE A 355 14.91 -29.89 4.86
C ILE A 355 16.43 -29.65 4.98
N ASP A 356 16.94 -28.68 4.22
CA ASP A 356 18.31 -28.21 4.38
C ASP A 356 18.43 -27.13 5.46
N ILE A 357 19.67 -26.77 5.81
CA ILE A 357 19.94 -25.78 6.86
C ILE A 357 19.43 -24.36 6.51
N ASN A 358 19.38 -24.00 5.22
CA ASN A 358 18.84 -22.70 4.81
C ASN A 358 17.33 -22.69 4.97
N GLN A 359 16.65 -23.77 4.63
CA GLN A 359 15.22 -23.92 4.87
C GLN A 359 14.92 -23.86 6.37
N ALA A 360 15.70 -24.56 7.20
CA ALA A 360 15.58 -24.50 8.65
C ALA A 360 15.78 -23.08 9.20
N TYR A 361 16.72 -22.31 8.65
CA TYR A 361 16.92 -20.91 8.99
C TYR A 361 15.67 -20.08 8.68
N PHE A 362 15.12 -20.16 7.45
CA PHE A 362 13.92 -19.41 7.08
C PHE A 362 12.68 -19.83 7.88
N GLU A 363 12.62 -21.03 8.39
CA GLU A 363 11.56 -21.46 9.30
C GLU A 363 11.77 -20.92 10.73
N LEU A 364 13.02 -20.90 11.23
CA LEU A 364 13.35 -20.42 12.56
C LEU A 364 13.08 -18.92 12.74
N VAL A 365 13.36 -18.07 11.74
CA VAL A 365 13.18 -16.62 11.86
C VAL A 365 11.72 -16.20 12.09
N HIS A 366 10.76 -17.06 11.76
CA HIS A 366 9.35 -16.84 12.15
C HIS A 366 9.14 -16.88 13.69
N SER A 367 10.04 -17.53 14.42
CA SER A 367 10.05 -17.53 15.90
C SER A 367 10.76 -16.30 16.49
N LYS A 368 11.09 -15.31 15.66
CA LYS A 368 11.70 -14.01 16.04
C LYS A 368 13.10 -14.16 16.66
N VAL A 369 13.83 -15.15 16.22
CA VAL A 369 15.22 -15.41 16.57
C VAL A 369 16.01 -15.61 15.28
N MET A 370 17.09 -14.86 15.10
CA MET A 370 17.92 -14.89 13.89
C MET A 370 19.32 -15.39 14.26
N VAL A 371 19.53 -16.69 14.11
CA VAL A 371 20.79 -17.36 14.47
C VAL A 371 21.67 -17.50 13.23
N PRO A 372 23.00 -17.19 13.29
CA PRO A 372 23.92 -17.44 12.20
C PRO A 372 23.91 -18.91 11.76
N LEU A 373 23.96 -19.16 10.43
CA LEU A 373 23.83 -20.51 9.85
C LEU A 373 24.79 -21.55 10.46
N THR A 374 26.03 -21.14 10.78
CA THR A 374 27.03 -22.01 11.39
C THR A 374 26.63 -22.43 12.80
N GLU A 375 26.16 -21.50 13.60
CA GLU A 375 25.68 -21.74 14.97
C GLU A 375 24.38 -22.54 14.96
N LEU A 376 23.46 -22.22 14.02
CA LEU A 376 22.22 -22.97 13.81
C LEU A 376 22.50 -24.44 13.50
N ASN A 377 23.44 -24.73 12.59
CA ASN A 377 23.79 -26.09 12.23
C ASN A 377 24.37 -26.89 13.42
N ILE A 378 25.24 -26.26 14.21
CA ILE A 378 25.80 -26.86 15.43
C ILE A 378 24.69 -27.16 16.43
N GLY A 379 23.83 -26.20 16.70
CA GLY A 379 22.73 -26.33 17.66
C GLY A 379 21.71 -27.40 17.25
N LEU A 380 21.26 -27.38 15.99
CA LEU A 380 20.31 -28.39 15.50
C LEU A 380 20.91 -29.81 15.51
N THR A 381 22.21 -29.97 15.21
CA THR A 381 22.90 -31.25 15.31
C THR A 381 22.96 -31.74 16.75
N ALA A 382 23.26 -30.88 17.71
CA ALA A 382 23.28 -31.22 19.12
C ALA A 382 21.88 -31.61 19.66
N ILE A 383 20.83 -30.86 19.26
CA ILE A 383 19.44 -31.13 19.65
C ILE A 383 18.95 -32.45 19.01
N ALA A 384 19.38 -32.80 17.80
CA ALA A 384 19.04 -34.08 17.19
C ALA A 384 19.62 -35.27 17.94
N GLN A 385 20.82 -35.12 18.55
CA GLN A 385 21.45 -36.14 19.39
C GLN A 385 20.82 -36.22 20.79
N ASP A 386 20.50 -35.08 21.40
CA ASP A 386 19.86 -34.99 22.70
C ASP A 386 18.79 -33.87 22.69
N PRO A 387 17.49 -34.21 22.52
CA PRO A 387 16.40 -33.24 22.47
C PRO A 387 16.25 -32.41 23.75
N SER A 388 16.79 -32.84 24.91
CA SER A 388 16.74 -32.08 26.16
C SER A 388 17.55 -30.77 26.07
N THR A 389 18.56 -30.72 25.22
CA THR A 389 19.41 -29.54 24.98
C THR A 389 18.64 -28.39 24.31
N ALA A 390 17.48 -28.65 23.69
CA ALA A 390 16.64 -27.60 23.10
C ALA A 390 16.22 -26.53 24.11
N VAL A 391 16.12 -26.88 25.42
CA VAL A 391 15.83 -25.92 26.49
C VAL A 391 16.94 -24.89 26.61
N SER A 392 18.19 -25.32 26.68
CA SER A 392 19.35 -24.45 26.82
C SER A 392 19.57 -23.58 25.57
N TYR A 393 19.42 -24.17 24.34
CA TYR A 393 19.52 -23.42 23.09
C TYR A 393 18.40 -22.38 22.96
N SER A 394 17.15 -22.71 23.28
CA SER A 394 16.04 -21.76 23.21
C SER A 394 16.25 -20.56 24.16
N GLN A 395 16.76 -20.80 25.36
CA GLN A 395 17.09 -19.72 26.32
C GLN A 395 18.27 -18.87 25.83
N SER A 396 19.36 -19.50 25.43
CA SER A 396 20.56 -18.82 24.95
C SER A 396 20.26 -17.97 23.69
N TRP A 397 19.59 -18.56 22.70
CA TRP A 397 19.27 -17.86 21.45
C TRP A 397 18.21 -16.76 21.64
N THR A 398 17.26 -16.93 22.56
CA THR A 398 16.37 -15.83 22.95
C THR A 398 17.16 -14.67 23.58
N ALA A 399 18.19 -14.94 24.38
CA ALA A 399 18.99 -13.91 24.99
C ALA A 399 19.89 -13.17 23.98
N GLN A 400 20.46 -13.89 22.99
CA GLN A 400 21.50 -13.37 22.11
C GLN A 400 20.99 -12.95 20.73
N HIS A 401 19.95 -13.60 20.20
CA HIS A 401 19.53 -13.51 18.80
C HIS A 401 18.06 -13.12 18.60
N ARG A 402 17.37 -12.64 19.67
CA ARG A 402 15.99 -12.16 19.55
C ARG A 402 15.93 -10.92 18.65
N GLN A 403 14.81 -10.77 17.94
CA GLN A 403 14.61 -9.72 16.95
C GLN A 403 13.43 -8.82 17.31
N ILE A 404 13.51 -7.53 16.91
CA ILE A 404 12.39 -6.59 17.00
C ILE A 404 11.33 -6.97 15.96
N ASN A 405 10.06 -6.93 16.32
CA ASN A 405 8.98 -7.16 15.39
C ASN A 405 8.96 -6.09 14.26
N PRO A 406 8.93 -6.50 12.98
CA PRO A 406 9.00 -5.58 11.83
C PRO A 406 7.94 -4.49 11.83
N GLU A 407 6.72 -4.78 12.27
CA GLU A 407 5.60 -3.85 12.30
C GLU A 407 5.86 -2.60 13.17
N TYR A 408 6.65 -2.73 14.22
CA TYR A 408 7.01 -1.61 15.08
C TYR A 408 8.04 -0.69 14.42
N LEU A 409 8.98 -1.26 13.66
CA LEU A 409 9.97 -0.47 12.91
C LEU A 409 9.29 0.33 11.80
N ILE A 410 8.36 -0.30 11.08
CA ILE A 410 7.58 0.36 10.02
C ILE A 410 6.71 1.49 10.57
N GLY A 411 6.22 1.36 11.80
CA GLY A 411 5.51 2.42 12.51
C GLY A 411 6.25 3.76 12.57
N LEU A 412 7.59 3.76 12.46
CA LEU A 412 8.41 4.96 12.40
C LEU A 412 8.08 5.84 11.17
N ASN A 413 7.66 5.26 10.06
CA ASN A 413 7.20 6.03 8.90
C ASN A 413 6.03 6.94 9.28
N PHE A 414 4.96 6.38 9.84
CA PHE A 414 3.78 7.15 10.26
C PHE A 414 4.10 8.18 11.35
N LEU A 415 4.92 7.80 12.33
CA LEU A 415 5.37 8.71 13.39
C LEU A 415 6.13 9.90 12.81
N SER A 416 7.04 9.65 11.88
CA SER A 416 7.82 10.69 11.20
C SER A 416 6.90 11.69 10.49
N ILE A 417 5.86 11.20 9.81
CA ILE A 417 4.89 12.04 9.10
C ILE A 417 4.11 12.91 10.11
N VAL A 418 3.62 12.32 11.19
CA VAL A 418 2.89 13.07 12.24
C VAL A 418 3.74 14.21 12.79
N LEU A 419 5.02 13.97 13.03
CA LEU A 419 5.92 14.93 13.65
C LEU A 419 6.46 15.98 12.66
N LEU A 420 6.79 15.60 11.43
CA LEU A 420 7.60 16.41 10.53
C LEU A 420 6.83 16.98 9.33
N GLN A 421 5.64 16.45 8.97
CA GLN A 421 4.93 16.84 7.75
C GLN A 421 4.67 18.34 7.65
N VAL A 422 4.22 18.96 8.74
CA VAL A 422 3.91 20.41 8.73
C VAL A 422 5.15 21.26 8.46
N MET A 423 6.28 20.88 9.04
CA MET A 423 7.55 21.59 8.86
C MET A 423 8.05 21.44 7.41
N ILE A 424 8.04 20.23 6.90
CA ILE A 424 8.47 19.93 5.52
C ILE A 424 7.54 20.63 4.52
N SER A 425 6.21 20.55 4.71
CA SER A 425 5.25 21.19 3.82
C SER A 425 5.48 22.70 3.72
N ARG A 426 5.71 23.40 4.84
CA ARG A 426 6.04 24.83 4.84
C ARG A 426 7.34 25.15 4.09
N PHE A 427 8.32 24.25 4.19
CA PHE A 427 9.59 24.45 3.49
C PHE A 427 9.43 24.29 1.97
N ILE A 428 8.67 23.28 1.51
CA ILE A 428 8.51 22.96 0.07
C ILE A 428 7.43 23.79 -0.62
N GLU A 429 6.56 24.49 0.12
CA GLU A 429 5.44 25.28 -0.44
C GLU A 429 5.91 26.33 -1.46
N ARG A 430 7.05 26.96 -1.22
CA ARG A 430 7.66 27.99 -2.07
C ARG A 430 8.21 27.50 -3.41
N PHE A 431 8.29 26.19 -3.63
CA PHE A 431 8.87 25.59 -4.83
C PHE A 431 7.77 25.01 -5.74
N GLN A 432 8.05 24.98 -7.05
CA GLN A 432 7.17 24.39 -8.04
C GLN A 432 6.93 22.89 -7.78
N ALA A 433 5.70 22.42 -8.06
CA ALA A 433 5.26 21.08 -7.70
C ALA A 433 6.10 19.97 -8.36
N LEU A 434 6.31 20.02 -9.68
CA LEU A 434 6.94 18.91 -10.40
C LEU A 434 8.44 18.71 -10.08
N PRO A 435 9.31 19.74 -10.02
CA PRO A 435 10.69 19.55 -9.59
C PRO A 435 10.82 18.99 -8.18
N ILE A 436 9.94 19.39 -7.26
CA ILE A 436 9.93 18.87 -5.89
C ILE A 436 9.41 17.43 -5.85
N LEU A 437 8.41 17.08 -6.66
CA LEU A 437 7.97 15.70 -6.83
C LEU A 437 9.12 14.79 -7.33
N VAL A 438 9.91 15.26 -8.30
CA VAL A 438 11.11 14.55 -8.79
C VAL A 438 12.12 14.36 -7.65
N ALA A 439 12.43 15.42 -6.90
CA ALA A 439 13.35 15.34 -5.77
C ALA A 439 12.86 14.35 -4.70
N GLY A 440 11.58 14.41 -4.32
CA GLY A 440 10.98 13.47 -3.39
C GLY A 440 11.01 12.02 -3.88
N THR A 441 10.77 11.79 -5.19
CA THR A 441 10.88 10.47 -5.81
C THR A 441 12.31 9.92 -5.75
N ILE A 442 13.32 10.77 -5.97
CA ILE A 442 14.74 10.39 -5.81
C ILE A 442 15.04 10.04 -4.34
N ILE A 443 14.57 10.84 -3.39
CA ILE A 443 14.79 10.58 -1.96
C ILE A 443 14.15 9.25 -1.54
N ILE A 444 12.90 8.95 -1.96
CA ILE A 444 12.26 7.65 -1.72
C ILE A 444 13.11 6.52 -2.32
N SER A 445 13.59 6.68 -3.55
CA SER A 445 14.41 5.67 -4.23
C SER A 445 15.71 5.38 -3.48
N LEU A 446 16.36 6.42 -2.97
CA LEU A 446 17.57 6.30 -2.14
C LEU A 446 17.24 5.65 -0.79
N GLY A 447 16.15 6.07 -0.13
CA GLY A 447 15.67 5.45 1.10
C GLY A 447 15.40 3.96 0.93
N THR A 448 14.74 3.59 -0.17
CA THR A 448 14.49 2.19 -0.54
C THR A 448 15.79 1.41 -0.77
N ALA A 449 16.75 1.97 -1.52
CA ALA A 449 18.05 1.33 -1.76
C ALA A 449 18.88 1.15 -0.46
N LEU A 450 18.79 2.10 0.49
CA LEU A 450 19.43 1.96 1.81
C LEU A 450 18.91 0.74 2.59
N GLY A 451 17.66 0.32 2.37
CA GLY A 451 17.13 -0.94 2.92
C GLY A 451 18.00 -2.14 2.54
N GLY A 452 18.49 -2.18 1.30
CA GLY A 452 19.39 -3.25 0.84
C GLY A 452 20.74 -3.28 1.57
N VAL A 453 21.23 -2.13 2.01
CA VAL A 453 22.49 -2.04 2.77
C VAL A 453 22.38 -2.67 4.16
N ALA A 454 21.16 -2.74 4.74
CA ALA A 454 20.96 -3.29 6.08
C ALA A 454 21.28 -4.79 6.18
N HIS A 455 21.21 -5.52 5.06
CA HIS A 455 21.55 -6.94 5.01
C HIS A 455 23.03 -7.18 5.29
N GLY A 456 23.33 -8.07 6.23
CA GLY A 456 24.71 -8.42 6.61
C GLY A 456 25.48 -7.38 7.40
N MET A 457 24.85 -6.27 7.79
CA MET A 457 25.46 -5.27 8.66
C MET A 457 25.30 -5.62 10.14
N VAL A 458 26.33 -5.38 10.94
CA VAL A 458 26.29 -5.50 12.41
C VAL A 458 25.25 -4.54 13.03
N MET A 459 25.01 -3.41 12.39
CA MET A 459 23.99 -2.41 12.80
C MET A 459 22.81 -2.41 11.82
N GLY A 460 22.29 -3.59 11.49
CA GLY A 460 21.19 -3.78 10.53
C GLY A 460 19.92 -3.05 10.93
N GLY A 461 19.55 -3.12 12.21
CA GLY A 461 18.39 -2.45 12.75
C GLY A 461 18.45 -0.92 12.61
N PHE A 462 19.58 -0.29 12.98
CA PHE A 462 19.78 1.15 12.78
C PHE A 462 19.76 1.55 11.30
N MET A 463 20.31 0.71 10.42
CA MET A 463 20.29 0.98 8.99
C MET A 463 18.87 0.94 8.43
N VAL A 464 18.03 -0.02 8.85
CA VAL A 464 16.60 -0.06 8.46
C VAL A 464 15.86 1.17 8.98
N LEU A 465 16.06 1.57 10.23
CA LEU A 465 15.46 2.81 10.75
C LEU A 465 15.88 4.03 9.91
N THR A 466 17.15 4.11 9.52
CA THR A 466 17.67 5.18 8.64
C THR A 466 16.99 5.13 7.26
N SER A 467 16.88 3.94 6.67
CA SER A 467 16.17 3.71 5.41
C SER A 467 14.73 4.20 5.49
N ILE A 468 13.98 3.83 6.53
CA ILE A 468 12.60 4.26 6.76
C ILE A 468 12.51 5.79 6.92
N LEU A 469 13.42 6.42 7.66
CA LEU A 469 13.42 7.88 7.84
C LEU A 469 13.69 8.62 6.53
N VAL A 470 14.68 8.20 5.75
CA VAL A 470 14.98 8.80 4.43
C VAL A 470 13.78 8.62 3.50
N PHE A 471 13.20 7.42 3.47
CA PHE A 471 12.00 7.12 2.71
C PHE A 471 10.83 8.05 3.12
N SER A 472 10.58 8.21 4.42
CA SER A 472 9.52 9.07 4.96
C SER A 472 9.69 10.54 4.58
N VAL A 473 10.93 11.04 4.58
CA VAL A 473 11.21 12.41 4.08
C VAL A 473 10.83 12.53 2.61
N GLY A 474 11.21 11.55 1.78
CA GLY A 474 10.84 11.54 0.37
C GLY A 474 9.33 11.49 0.15
N GLU A 475 8.61 10.70 0.95
CA GLU A 475 7.14 10.65 0.94
C GLU A 475 6.51 12.00 1.30
N MET A 476 6.94 12.61 2.40
CA MET A 476 6.44 13.90 2.86
C MET A 476 6.69 15.03 1.84
N VAL A 477 7.71 14.91 1.03
CA VAL A 477 8.05 15.84 -0.06
C VAL A 477 7.21 15.55 -1.30
N ALA A 478 7.14 14.29 -1.76
CA ALA A 478 6.54 13.92 -3.04
C ALA A 478 5.02 13.88 -3.00
N SER A 479 4.43 13.30 -1.95
CA SER A 479 2.99 13.03 -1.89
C SER A 479 2.12 14.28 -2.05
N PRO A 480 2.31 15.38 -1.27
CA PRO A 480 1.50 16.59 -1.44
C PRO A 480 1.75 17.27 -2.79
N LYS A 481 2.98 17.25 -3.29
CA LYS A 481 3.34 17.87 -4.56
C LYS A 481 2.80 17.11 -5.78
N SER A 482 2.64 15.80 -5.69
CA SER A 482 1.99 15.01 -6.74
C SER A 482 0.50 15.39 -6.90
N GLN A 483 -0.20 15.65 -5.80
CA GLN A 483 -1.59 16.10 -5.79
C GLN A 483 -1.72 17.55 -6.27
N GLU A 484 -0.83 18.44 -5.81
CA GLU A 484 -0.75 19.83 -6.27
C GLU A 484 -0.57 19.90 -7.78
N TYR A 485 0.30 19.07 -8.34
CA TYR A 485 0.55 19.02 -9.78
C TYR A 485 -0.67 18.52 -10.57
N VAL A 486 -1.43 17.54 -10.06
CA VAL A 486 -2.69 17.11 -10.68
C VAL A 486 -3.69 18.27 -10.76
N ALA A 487 -3.76 19.08 -9.73
CA ALA A 487 -4.67 20.22 -9.73
C ALA A 487 -4.35 21.27 -10.83
N SER A 488 -3.11 21.28 -11.34
CA SER A 488 -2.71 22.18 -12.44
C SER A 488 -3.20 21.71 -13.82
N PHE A 489 -3.51 20.41 -14.01
CA PHE A 489 -4.10 19.90 -15.25
C PHE A 489 -5.60 20.14 -15.36
N ALA A 490 -6.25 20.37 -14.22
CA ALA A 490 -7.69 20.33 -14.15
C ALA A 490 -8.30 21.70 -14.47
N PRO A 491 -9.25 21.80 -15.42
CA PRO A 491 -10.11 22.97 -15.55
C PRO A 491 -10.81 23.26 -14.23
N ASN A 492 -11.07 24.55 -13.95
CA ASN A 492 -11.61 25.00 -12.64
C ASN A 492 -12.92 24.29 -12.25
N ASP A 493 -13.78 23.98 -13.22
CA ASP A 493 -15.05 23.26 -13.05
C ASP A 493 -14.91 21.76 -12.83
N LYS A 494 -13.72 21.15 -13.15
CA LYS A 494 -13.47 19.70 -13.11
C LYS A 494 -12.39 19.26 -12.11
N LYS A 495 -11.86 20.18 -11.29
CA LYS A 495 -10.77 19.87 -10.33
C LYS A 495 -11.07 18.66 -9.45
N ALA A 496 -12.28 18.57 -8.89
CA ALA A 496 -12.66 17.44 -8.02
C ALA A 496 -12.65 16.10 -8.78
N MET A 497 -13.03 16.11 -10.06
CA MET A 497 -13.01 14.91 -10.91
C MET A 497 -11.57 14.44 -11.18
N PHE A 498 -10.66 15.34 -11.56
CA PHE A 498 -9.25 15.01 -11.79
C PHE A 498 -8.56 14.51 -10.53
N MET A 499 -8.88 15.12 -9.36
CA MET A 499 -8.39 14.63 -8.07
C MET A 499 -8.92 13.21 -7.74
N GLY A 500 -10.13 12.88 -8.16
CA GLY A 500 -10.65 11.51 -8.06
C GLY A 500 -9.84 10.52 -8.91
N TYR A 501 -9.50 10.90 -10.13
CA TYR A 501 -8.69 10.05 -11.04
C TYR A 501 -7.21 9.95 -10.64
N TYR A 502 -6.69 10.85 -9.82
CA TYR A 502 -5.34 10.74 -9.24
C TYR A 502 -5.10 9.37 -8.58
N PHE A 503 -6.10 8.85 -7.89
CA PHE A 503 -6.00 7.56 -7.21
C PHE A 503 -5.87 6.36 -8.15
N VAL A 504 -6.15 6.53 -9.45
CA VAL A 504 -5.87 5.50 -10.47
C VAL A 504 -4.37 5.23 -10.56
N SER A 505 -3.51 6.24 -10.40
CA SER A 505 -2.06 6.03 -10.35
C SER A 505 -1.63 5.18 -9.16
N SER A 506 -2.23 5.39 -7.97
CA SER A 506 -2.00 4.54 -6.80
C SER A 506 -2.49 3.11 -7.04
N ALA A 507 -3.69 2.95 -7.63
CA ALA A 507 -4.23 1.64 -7.98
C ALA A 507 -3.25 0.85 -8.87
N ILE A 508 -2.80 1.46 -9.97
CA ILE A 508 -1.82 0.85 -10.88
C ILE A 508 -0.51 0.56 -10.13
N GLY A 509 -0.05 1.49 -9.29
CA GLY A 509 1.15 1.32 -8.46
C GLY A 509 1.09 0.08 -7.58
N PHE A 510 -0.02 -0.15 -6.87
CA PHE A 510 -0.22 -1.38 -6.07
C PHE A 510 -0.19 -2.62 -6.93
N LEU A 511 -0.92 -2.59 -8.06
CA LEU A 511 -0.99 -3.73 -8.95
C LEU A 511 0.38 -4.15 -9.49
N LEU A 512 1.25 -3.19 -9.77
CA LEU A 512 2.64 -3.44 -10.19
C LEU A 512 3.53 -3.84 -9.01
N ALA A 513 3.32 -3.24 -7.84
CA ALA A 513 4.14 -3.47 -6.65
C ALA A 513 4.04 -4.90 -6.13
N GLY A 514 2.85 -5.47 -6.10
CA GLY A 514 2.61 -6.80 -5.55
C GLY A 514 3.36 -7.91 -6.30
N PRO A 515 3.10 -8.15 -7.60
CA PRO A 515 3.83 -9.16 -8.38
C PRO A 515 5.33 -8.90 -8.44
N LEU A 516 5.77 -7.63 -8.52
CA LEU A 516 7.19 -7.27 -8.48
C LEU A 516 7.82 -7.72 -7.16
N SER A 517 7.16 -7.42 -6.02
CA SER A 517 7.58 -7.86 -4.69
C SER A 517 7.68 -9.38 -4.61
N GLY A 518 6.63 -10.10 -5.03
CA GLY A 518 6.61 -11.55 -4.99
C GLY A 518 7.74 -12.18 -5.81
N TYR A 519 7.94 -11.71 -7.05
CA TYR A 519 8.99 -12.21 -7.93
C TYR A 519 10.39 -11.91 -7.40
N LEU A 520 10.68 -10.64 -7.09
CA LEU A 520 12.02 -10.25 -6.63
C LEU A 520 12.37 -10.90 -5.29
N TYR A 521 11.39 -11.05 -4.41
CA TYR A 521 11.61 -11.69 -3.12
C TYR A 521 11.93 -13.18 -3.25
N SER A 522 11.19 -13.92 -4.10
CA SER A 522 11.45 -15.33 -4.37
C SER A 522 12.76 -15.53 -5.14
N GLU A 523 12.90 -14.89 -6.31
CA GLU A 523 13.96 -15.23 -7.24
C GLU A 523 15.29 -14.52 -6.92
N VAL A 524 15.24 -13.28 -6.45
CA VAL A 524 16.45 -12.50 -6.18
C VAL A 524 16.87 -12.61 -4.72
N ALA A 525 15.95 -12.36 -3.78
CA ALA A 525 16.32 -12.35 -2.37
C ALA A 525 16.57 -13.76 -1.82
N LYS A 526 15.65 -14.71 -2.05
CA LYS A 526 15.77 -16.07 -1.53
C LYS A 526 16.61 -16.99 -2.42
N ASN A 527 16.21 -17.19 -3.69
CA ASN A 527 16.88 -18.18 -4.56
C ASN A 527 18.30 -17.76 -4.97
N ALA A 528 18.51 -16.48 -5.33
CA ALA A 528 19.83 -15.97 -5.68
C ALA A 528 20.66 -15.50 -4.47
N HIS A 529 20.12 -15.54 -3.25
CA HIS A 529 20.76 -15.05 -2.02
C HIS A 529 21.24 -13.61 -2.11
N ARG A 530 20.50 -12.74 -2.81
CA ARG A 530 20.85 -11.34 -3.04
C ARG A 530 19.71 -10.40 -2.62
N PRO A 531 19.33 -10.38 -1.31
CA PRO A 531 18.29 -9.49 -0.82
C PRO A 531 18.66 -8.00 -0.96
N ASP A 532 19.95 -7.66 -0.96
CA ASP A 532 20.48 -6.34 -1.28
C ASP A 532 20.11 -5.91 -2.70
N LEU A 533 20.35 -6.78 -3.68
CA LEU A 533 20.07 -6.51 -5.10
C LEU A 533 18.57 -6.28 -5.35
N MET A 534 17.71 -7.00 -4.65
CA MET A 534 16.26 -6.77 -4.70
C MET A 534 15.92 -5.30 -4.43
N TRP A 535 16.46 -4.72 -3.35
CA TRP A 535 16.21 -3.34 -2.98
C TRP A 535 16.84 -2.33 -3.95
N TYR A 536 18.03 -2.64 -4.51
CA TYR A 536 18.64 -1.80 -5.54
C TYR A 536 17.82 -1.78 -6.83
N ILE A 537 17.23 -2.91 -7.22
CA ILE A 537 16.32 -2.98 -8.37
C ILE A 537 15.06 -2.13 -8.11
N ILE A 538 14.44 -2.26 -6.92
CA ILE A 538 13.25 -1.47 -6.56
C ILE A 538 13.58 0.04 -6.54
N GLY A 539 14.67 0.43 -5.91
CA GLY A 539 15.16 1.81 -5.92
C GLY A 539 15.46 2.32 -7.33
N GLY A 540 16.02 1.45 -8.20
CA GLY A 540 16.26 1.73 -9.62
C GLY A 540 14.97 2.07 -10.38
N PHE A 541 13.88 1.35 -10.16
CA PHE A 541 12.57 1.71 -10.73
C PHE A 541 12.10 3.10 -10.32
N GLY A 542 12.35 3.50 -9.07
CA GLY A 542 12.06 4.85 -8.61
C GLY A 542 12.90 5.91 -9.32
N LEU A 543 14.18 5.65 -9.57
CA LEU A 543 15.03 6.55 -10.36
C LEU A 543 14.57 6.65 -11.82
N VAL A 544 14.16 5.53 -12.44
CA VAL A 544 13.55 5.53 -13.77
C VAL A 544 12.27 6.36 -13.78
N THR A 545 11.46 6.25 -12.75
CA THR A 545 10.26 7.09 -12.59
C THR A 545 10.62 8.58 -12.48
N ALA A 546 11.63 8.93 -11.70
CA ALA A 546 12.10 10.31 -11.59
C ALA A 546 12.58 10.86 -12.94
N VAL A 547 13.31 10.06 -13.73
CA VAL A 547 13.70 10.41 -15.10
C VAL A 547 12.46 10.60 -15.98
N GLY A 548 11.47 9.70 -15.90
CA GLY A 548 10.20 9.81 -16.60
C GLY A 548 9.47 11.14 -16.30
N LEU A 549 9.43 11.55 -15.03
CA LEU A 549 8.85 12.83 -14.61
C LEU A 549 9.62 14.04 -15.17
N VAL A 550 10.96 13.98 -15.21
CA VAL A 550 11.80 15.03 -15.83
C VAL A 550 11.53 15.14 -17.33
N LEU A 551 11.49 14.01 -18.03
CA LEU A 551 11.20 13.97 -19.46
C LEU A 551 9.78 14.49 -19.73
N PHE A 552 8.82 14.10 -18.91
CA PHE A 552 7.45 14.60 -19.00
C PHE A 552 7.40 16.12 -18.81
N HIS A 553 8.14 16.66 -17.86
CA HIS A 553 8.24 18.10 -17.66
C HIS A 553 8.78 18.82 -18.91
N LYS A 554 9.86 18.27 -19.47
CA LYS A 554 10.53 18.89 -20.62
C LYS A 554 9.70 18.86 -21.92
N PHE A 555 8.97 17.76 -22.14
CA PHE A 555 8.25 17.54 -23.41
C PHE A 555 6.72 17.70 -23.28
N GLY A 556 6.15 17.51 -22.11
CA GLY A 556 4.71 17.59 -21.88
C GLY A 556 4.21 19.01 -21.57
N ALA A 557 5.04 19.84 -20.92
CA ALA A 557 4.69 21.22 -20.64
C ALA A 557 4.60 22.10 -21.91
N THR A 558 5.34 21.76 -22.94
CA THR A 558 5.27 22.47 -24.24
C THR A 558 3.92 22.26 -24.93
N GLN A 559 3.32 21.08 -24.81
CA GLN A 559 2.01 20.79 -25.42
C GLN A 559 0.82 21.44 -24.69
N SER A 560 0.89 21.66 -23.39
CA SER A 560 -0.19 22.34 -22.66
C SER A 560 -0.25 23.82 -22.99
N HIS A 561 0.87 24.47 -23.19
CA HIS A 561 0.94 25.88 -23.58
C HIS A 561 0.45 26.11 -25.02
N ASP A 562 0.73 25.20 -25.92
CA ASP A 562 0.23 25.25 -27.31
C ASP A 562 -1.29 25.03 -27.40
N ILE A 563 -1.86 24.22 -26.48
CA ILE A 563 -3.33 23.98 -26.39
C ILE A 563 -4.04 25.20 -25.81
N GLU A 564 -3.48 25.86 -24.80
CA GLU A 564 -4.02 27.11 -24.25
C GLU A 564 -4.00 28.24 -25.28
N LEU A 565 -2.90 28.41 -26.02
CA LEU A 565 -2.80 29.38 -27.10
C LEU A 565 -3.79 29.09 -28.24
N GLN A 566 -4.05 27.83 -28.58
CA GLN A 566 -5.06 27.46 -29.58
C GLN A 566 -6.50 27.71 -29.09
N GLN A 567 -6.78 27.49 -27.79
CA GLN A 567 -8.10 27.79 -27.23
C GLN A 567 -8.36 29.30 -27.12
N GLU A 568 -7.39 30.08 -26.67
CA GLU A 568 -7.49 31.53 -26.65
C GLU A 568 -7.67 32.11 -28.07
N THR A 569 -7.04 31.50 -29.09
CA THR A 569 -7.17 31.92 -30.49
C THR A 569 -8.55 31.58 -31.08
N ILE A 570 -9.17 30.46 -30.63
CA ILE A 570 -10.51 30.05 -31.05
C ILE A 570 -11.60 30.87 -30.32
N GLU A 571 -11.38 31.27 -29.06
CA GLU A 571 -12.31 32.15 -28.33
C GLU A 571 -12.22 33.62 -28.79
N ALA A 572 -11.12 34.03 -29.42
CA ALA A 572 -10.92 35.37 -29.96
C ALA A 572 -11.38 35.55 -31.42
N THR A 573 -11.76 34.47 -32.13
CA THR A 573 -12.34 34.46 -33.47
C THR A 573 -13.81 34.06 -33.44
#